data_90945ba5918b2157f510de5813c4743f
#
_entry.id   90945ba5918b2157f510de5813c4743f
#
_cell.length_a   1.000
_cell.length_b   1.000
_cell.length_c   1.000
_cell.angle_alpha   90.00
_cell.angle_beta   90.00
_cell.angle_gamma   90.00
#
_symmetry.space_group_name_H-M   'P 1'
#
loop_
_entity.id
_entity.type
_entity.pdbx_description
1 polymer ?
#
loop_
_entity_poly.entity_id
_entity_poly.type
_entity_poly.pdbx_seq_one_letter_code
_entity_poly.pdbx_strand_id
1 'polypeptide(L)'
;MEAFPKIPEWITLEHQVAQILTQQEQHGWYFDEQAARTLESSLRKEYEDTCKVLRNRHPYVKGTEFTPKRSNKRTGYVEGATLTKLKDFNPTSRDHISWILQTHYGWTPSLMTTSGKAVIDETVLKDIGTDIALQFLTLLDLTKKLGMISEGVNAWQKLCTKSRIHHHCSVATATFRCAHRTPNLGQVPSDERFRRLFTASPSQRMVGADLSGIELRMLAHYLGRYDGGRYARVLLEGDIHQENADKIGVTRSQVKTISYAFLYGAGDAKLGYSYDKQLSESNAKKKGKEIREAYVNAIEGLKELLEGVHKASERGYVLGLDRRKILVDKAHKSLNYLLQGSAAIVAKKWMVIANDHIKEMDLHCNQLAFVHDELQYESEPEHVDDLKSILVLSALETGEHYNMRLPVEAEAKDGLTWADTH
;
A
#
# COMPACT_ATOMS: atom_id res chain seq x y z
N MET A 1 -45.45 9.28 21.54
CA MET A 1 -44.02 9.53 21.34
C MET A 1 -43.56 8.54 20.28
N GLU A 2 -43.31 8.99 19.06
CA GLU A 2 -42.65 8.15 18.08
C GLU A 2 -41.25 7.82 18.58
N ALA A 3 -40.92 6.55 18.70
CA ALA A 3 -39.62 6.09 19.12
C ALA A 3 -38.60 6.54 18.01
N PHE A 4 -37.56 7.27 18.39
CA PHE A 4 -36.48 7.58 17.46
C PHE A 4 -35.96 6.27 16.82
N PRO A 5 -35.73 6.24 15.51
CA PRO A 5 -35.21 5.06 14.85
C PRO A 5 -33.89 4.64 15.51
N LYS A 6 -33.74 3.35 15.82
CA LYS A 6 -32.51 2.80 16.42
C LYS A 6 -31.34 3.13 15.51
N ILE A 7 -30.31 3.78 16.05
CA ILE A 7 -29.07 4.10 15.32
C ILE A 7 -28.43 2.79 14.83
N PRO A 8 -28.17 2.63 13.52
CA PRO A 8 -27.48 1.46 13.02
C PRO A 8 -26.10 1.27 13.68
N GLU A 9 -25.76 0.02 13.98
CA GLU A 9 -24.51 -0.32 14.68
C GLU A 9 -23.26 0.25 13.97
N TRP A 10 -23.25 0.24 12.65
CA TRP A 10 -22.12 0.77 11.89
C TRP A 10 -21.89 2.29 12.10
N ILE A 11 -22.93 3.06 12.41
CA ILE A 11 -22.77 4.49 12.77
C ILE A 11 -22.09 4.62 14.12
N THR A 12 -22.52 3.82 15.11
CA THR A 12 -21.90 3.78 16.43
C THR A 12 -20.42 3.38 16.33
N LEU A 13 -20.12 2.36 15.53
CA LEU A 13 -18.75 1.92 15.26
C LEU A 13 -17.89 3.08 14.71
N GLU A 14 -18.37 3.79 13.70
CA GLU A 14 -17.59 4.90 13.11
C GLU A 14 -17.38 6.05 14.08
N HIS A 15 -18.33 6.34 14.97
CA HIS A 15 -18.16 7.35 16.03
C HIS A 15 -17.09 6.92 17.05
N GLN A 16 -17.10 5.66 17.51
CA GLN A 16 -16.08 5.13 18.41
C GLN A 16 -14.70 5.16 17.75
N VAL A 17 -14.60 4.75 16.48
CA VAL A 17 -13.38 4.82 15.68
C VAL A 17 -12.86 6.26 15.59
N ALA A 18 -13.74 7.22 15.29
CA ALA A 18 -13.35 8.63 15.19
C ALA A 18 -12.80 9.17 16.52
N GLN A 19 -13.37 8.78 17.66
CA GLN A 19 -12.87 9.16 18.98
C GLN A 19 -11.47 8.60 19.24
N ILE A 20 -11.24 7.30 18.96
CA ILE A 20 -9.93 6.66 19.14
C ILE A 20 -8.89 7.30 18.23
N LEU A 21 -9.21 7.51 16.95
CA LEU A 21 -8.29 8.14 16.00
C LEU A 21 -7.98 9.59 16.36
N THR A 22 -8.92 10.33 16.97
CA THR A 22 -8.68 11.67 17.49
C THR A 22 -7.69 11.66 18.66
N GLN A 23 -7.84 10.69 19.58
CA GLN A 23 -6.90 10.53 20.70
C GLN A 23 -5.51 10.14 20.19
N GLN A 24 -5.42 9.23 19.22
CA GLN A 24 -4.19 8.86 18.53
C GLN A 24 -3.49 10.07 17.90
N GLU A 25 -4.22 10.90 17.16
CA GLU A 25 -3.69 12.12 16.53
C GLU A 25 -3.20 13.12 17.58
N GLN A 26 -3.97 13.34 18.66
CA GLN A 26 -3.59 14.25 19.75
C GLN A 26 -2.34 13.76 20.49
N HIS A 27 -2.22 12.47 20.72
CA HIS A 27 -1.05 11.87 21.37
C HIS A 27 0.17 11.96 20.45
N GLY A 28 0.03 11.60 19.18
CA GLY A 28 1.11 11.55 18.19
C GLY A 28 2.09 10.41 18.45
N TRP A 29 2.98 10.15 17.49
CA TRP A 29 3.97 9.09 17.55
C TRP A 29 5.36 9.67 17.80
N TYR A 30 6.10 9.14 18.77
CA TYR A 30 7.46 9.59 19.06
C TYR A 30 8.37 9.27 17.88
N PHE A 31 9.18 10.28 17.48
CA PHE A 31 10.00 10.23 16.28
C PHE A 31 11.46 10.56 16.63
N ASP A 32 12.37 9.65 16.30
CA ASP A 32 13.80 9.86 16.52
C ASP A 32 14.40 10.80 15.47
N GLU A 33 14.38 12.10 15.79
CA GLU A 33 14.93 13.14 14.91
C GLU A 33 16.43 12.99 14.66
N GLN A 34 17.19 12.48 15.63
CA GLN A 34 18.63 12.31 15.48
C GLN A 34 18.95 11.16 14.53
N ALA A 35 18.30 10.02 14.69
CA ALA A 35 18.40 8.91 13.74
C ALA A 35 17.92 9.32 12.34
N ALA A 36 16.85 10.12 12.25
CA ALA A 36 16.35 10.63 10.98
C ALA A 36 17.38 11.52 10.24
N ARG A 37 18.06 12.42 10.95
CA ARG A 37 19.14 13.25 10.37
C ARG A 37 20.34 12.41 9.90
N THR A 38 20.67 11.37 10.67
CA THR A 38 21.74 10.44 10.29
C THR A 38 21.37 9.67 9.02
N LEU A 39 20.16 9.14 8.95
CA LEU A 39 19.66 8.44 7.76
C LEU A 39 19.57 9.38 6.56
N GLU A 40 19.06 10.61 6.74
CA GLU A 40 19.01 11.61 5.69
C GLU A 40 20.41 11.88 5.10
N SER A 41 21.40 12.10 5.96
CA SER A 41 22.78 12.37 5.51
C SER A 41 23.34 11.22 4.67
N SER A 42 23.08 9.97 5.08
CA SER A 42 23.48 8.78 4.32
C SER A 42 22.79 8.70 2.95
N LEU A 43 21.46 8.89 2.92
CA LEU A 43 20.68 8.86 1.67
C LEU A 43 21.05 10.01 0.73
N ARG A 44 21.38 11.18 1.27
CA ARG A 44 21.82 12.35 0.48
C ARG A 44 23.15 12.09 -0.18
N LYS A 45 24.09 11.51 0.53
CA LYS A 45 25.37 11.11 -0.05
C LYS A 45 25.19 10.11 -1.20
N GLU A 46 24.39 9.08 -0.99
CA GLU A 46 24.08 8.07 -2.02
C GLU A 46 23.40 8.71 -3.24
N TYR A 47 22.48 9.65 -3.00
CA TYR A 47 21.81 10.43 -4.05
C TYR A 47 22.80 11.27 -4.86
N GLU A 48 23.69 12.01 -4.20
CA GLU A 48 24.69 12.87 -4.86
C GLU A 48 25.70 12.05 -5.66
N ASP A 49 26.18 10.94 -5.09
CA ASP A 49 27.09 10.01 -5.78
C ASP A 49 26.44 9.41 -7.03
N THR A 50 25.19 8.97 -6.93
CA THR A 50 24.42 8.45 -8.06
C THR A 50 24.18 9.52 -9.12
N CYS A 51 23.80 10.72 -8.73
CA CYS A 51 23.65 11.85 -9.64
C CYS A 51 24.96 12.17 -10.39
N LYS A 52 26.08 12.15 -9.68
CA LYS A 52 27.42 12.40 -10.28
C LYS A 52 27.77 11.35 -11.32
N VAL A 53 27.56 10.08 -11.02
CA VAL A 53 27.79 8.97 -11.97
C VAL A 53 26.94 9.15 -13.23
N LEU A 54 25.65 9.42 -13.05
CA LEU A 54 24.71 9.61 -14.16
C LEU A 54 25.03 10.83 -15.03
N ARG A 55 25.40 11.98 -14.41
CA ARG A 55 25.81 13.20 -15.14
C ARG A 55 27.13 13.03 -15.87
N ASN A 56 28.09 12.32 -15.31
CA ASN A 56 29.33 12.02 -15.98
C ASN A 56 29.14 11.15 -17.22
N ARG A 57 28.19 10.21 -17.15
CA ARG A 57 27.84 9.31 -18.26
C ARG A 57 27.01 10.02 -19.34
N HIS A 58 26.12 10.92 -18.94
CA HIS A 58 25.19 11.68 -19.79
C HIS A 58 25.17 13.15 -19.36
N PRO A 59 26.11 13.98 -19.75
CA PRO A 59 26.16 15.38 -19.27
C PRO A 59 25.01 16.24 -19.83
N TYR A 60 24.51 15.91 -21.02
CA TYR A 60 23.53 16.73 -21.72
C TYR A 60 22.36 15.90 -22.28
N VAL A 61 21.23 16.57 -22.47
CA VAL A 61 20.06 16.09 -23.22
C VAL A 61 19.68 17.09 -24.30
N LYS A 62 18.84 16.67 -25.24
CA LYS A 62 18.25 17.56 -26.24
C LYS A 62 17.46 18.67 -25.54
N GLY A 63 17.78 19.91 -25.82
CA GLY A 63 17.04 21.08 -25.40
C GLY A 63 16.11 21.60 -26.49
N THR A 64 15.89 22.92 -26.51
CA THR A 64 15.03 23.57 -27.50
C THR A 64 15.66 23.63 -28.89
N GLU A 65 14.86 23.37 -29.91
CA GLU A 65 15.24 23.63 -31.29
C GLU A 65 15.07 25.12 -31.61
N PHE A 66 16.02 25.67 -32.34
CA PHE A 66 16.04 27.06 -32.73
C PHE A 66 16.44 27.17 -34.18
N THR A 67 15.63 27.84 -35.00
CA THR A 67 15.92 28.12 -36.39
C THR A 67 16.19 29.62 -36.52
N PRO A 68 17.46 30.01 -36.77
CA PRO A 68 17.84 31.42 -36.95
C PRO A 68 17.05 32.05 -38.11
N LYS A 69 16.52 33.23 -37.90
CA LYS A 69 15.84 34.03 -38.92
C LYS A 69 16.85 34.89 -39.73
N ARG A 70 18.13 34.93 -39.36
CA ARG A 70 19.23 35.63 -40.05
C ARG A 70 20.54 34.91 -39.73
N SER A 71 21.44 34.91 -40.72
CA SER A 71 22.81 34.43 -40.53
C SER A 71 23.60 35.39 -39.65
N ASN A 72 24.44 34.85 -38.78
CA ASN A 72 25.30 35.63 -37.88
C ASN A 72 26.69 34.98 -37.80
N LYS A 73 27.69 35.62 -38.41
CA LYS A 73 29.07 35.11 -38.44
C LYS A 73 29.71 34.98 -37.05
N ARG A 74 29.34 35.85 -36.09
CA ARG A 74 29.89 35.85 -34.73
C ARG A 74 29.44 34.65 -33.92
N THR A 75 28.22 34.21 -34.12
CA THR A 75 27.61 33.05 -33.39
C THR A 75 27.63 31.79 -34.22
N GLY A 76 28.06 31.83 -35.49
CA GLY A 76 28.03 30.69 -36.41
C GLY A 76 26.63 30.31 -36.89
N TYR A 77 25.62 31.15 -36.65
CA TYR A 77 24.26 30.85 -37.08
C TYR A 77 24.07 31.05 -38.57
N VAL A 78 23.48 30.08 -39.23
CA VAL A 78 23.04 30.11 -40.62
C VAL A 78 21.52 30.23 -40.67
N GLU A 79 21.04 31.20 -41.47
CA GLU A 79 19.59 31.39 -41.66
C GLU A 79 18.94 30.12 -42.17
N GLY A 80 17.81 29.73 -41.55
CA GLY A 80 17.05 28.53 -41.92
C GLY A 80 17.64 27.21 -41.43
N ALA A 81 18.87 27.19 -40.90
CA ALA A 81 19.46 25.97 -40.35
C ALA A 81 18.99 25.74 -38.89
N THR A 82 18.20 24.69 -38.66
CA THR A 82 17.74 24.36 -37.31
C THR A 82 18.89 23.85 -36.45
N LEU A 83 19.08 24.48 -35.33
CA LEU A 83 20.08 24.11 -34.30
C LEU A 83 19.36 23.56 -33.07
N THR A 84 19.86 22.48 -32.54
CA THR A 84 19.41 21.95 -31.25
C THR A 84 20.32 22.47 -30.15
N LYS A 85 19.78 23.22 -29.21
CA LYS A 85 20.52 23.59 -28.00
C LYS A 85 20.60 22.36 -27.08
N LEU A 86 21.79 22.14 -26.54
CA LEU A 86 21.95 21.16 -25.47
C LEU A 86 21.48 21.76 -24.14
N LYS A 87 20.95 20.94 -23.28
CA LYS A 87 20.54 21.27 -21.94
C LYS A 87 21.21 20.32 -20.95
N ASP A 88 21.63 20.84 -19.81
CA ASP A 88 22.23 20.03 -18.76
C ASP A 88 21.26 18.91 -18.35
N PHE A 89 21.79 17.73 -18.21
CA PHE A 89 21.00 16.56 -17.79
C PHE A 89 20.58 16.70 -16.32
N ASN A 90 19.27 16.65 -16.09
CA ASN A 90 18.69 16.51 -14.77
C ASN A 90 18.30 15.04 -14.56
N PRO A 91 19.02 14.27 -13.70
CA PRO A 91 18.79 12.84 -13.51
C PRO A 91 17.44 12.47 -12.89
N THR A 92 16.75 13.41 -12.25
CA THR A 92 15.42 13.20 -11.66
C THR A 92 14.27 13.57 -12.59
N SER A 93 14.56 14.19 -13.73
CA SER A 93 13.56 14.55 -14.73
C SER A 93 13.15 13.33 -15.56
N ARG A 94 11.91 12.90 -15.43
CA ARG A 94 11.35 11.77 -16.21
C ARG A 94 11.46 12.00 -17.72
N ASP A 95 11.31 13.23 -18.19
CA ASP A 95 11.46 13.58 -19.61
C ASP A 95 12.93 13.38 -20.06
N HIS A 96 13.90 13.78 -19.23
CA HIS A 96 15.33 13.58 -19.53
C HIS A 96 15.72 12.11 -19.49
N ILE A 97 15.23 11.35 -18.49
CA ILE A 97 15.44 9.89 -18.38
C ILE A 97 14.88 9.20 -19.63
N SER A 98 13.65 9.52 -20.01
CA SER A 98 13.00 8.97 -21.19
C SER A 98 13.82 9.24 -22.45
N TRP A 99 14.29 10.48 -22.64
CA TRP A 99 15.10 10.85 -23.80
C TRP A 99 16.42 10.06 -23.85
N ILE A 100 17.11 9.89 -22.70
CA ILE A 100 18.35 9.12 -22.64
C ILE A 100 18.10 7.65 -22.98
N LEU A 101 17.09 7.03 -22.38
CA LEU A 101 16.75 5.62 -22.63
C LEU A 101 16.41 5.38 -24.12
N GLN A 102 15.66 6.27 -24.73
CA GLN A 102 15.31 6.16 -26.16
C GLN A 102 16.52 6.40 -27.07
N THR A 103 17.29 7.48 -26.83
CA THR A 103 18.36 7.91 -27.74
C THR A 103 19.62 7.07 -27.63
N HIS A 104 20.02 6.69 -26.42
CA HIS A 104 21.29 6.01 -26.17
C HIS A 104 21.19 4.51 -25.92
N TYR A 105 19.98 4.02 -25.54
CA TYR A 105 19.78 2.62 -25.18
C TYR A 105 18.70 1.93 -26.02
N GLY A 106 18.14 2.62 -27.03
CA GLY A 106 17.19 2.02 -27.97
C GLY A 106 15.85 1.62 -27.36
N TRP A 107 15.54 2.11 -26.14
CA TRP A 107 14.27 1.81 -25.51
C TRP A 107 13.09 2.47 -26.23
N THR A 108 12.03 1.71 -26.46
CA THR A 108 10.79 2.23 -27.05
C THR A 108 9.70 2.21 -25.98
N PRO A 109 9.06 3.36 -25.68
CA PRO A 109 7.98 3.44 -24.70
C PRO A 109 6.77 2.59 -25.11
N SER A 110 6.33 1.68 -24.24
CA SER A 110 5.10 0.92 -24.42
C SER A 110 3.88 1.63 -23.78
N LEU A 111 4.12 2.51 -22.81
CA LEU A 111 3.08 3.24 -22.07
C LEU A 111 3.29 4.74 -22.21
N MET A 112 2.20 5.46 -22.52
CA MET A 112 2.18 6.91 -22.64
C MET A 112 1.22 7.53 -21.62
N THR A 113 1.56 8.71 -21.13
CA THR A 113 0.65 9.51 -20.31
C THR A 113 -0.46 10.12 -21.19
N THR A 114 -1.52 10.63 -20.57
CA THR A 114 -2.59 11.35 -21.27
C THR A 114 -2.09 12.59 -22.05
N SER A 115 -0.93 13.14 -21.65
CA SER A 115 -0.27 14.24 -22.33
C SER A 115 0.71 13.81 -23.44
N GLY A 116 0.75 12.52 -23.78
CA GLY A 116 1.60 11.99 -24.86
C GLY A 116 3.07 11.84 -24.50
N LYS A 117 3.45 11.87 -23.21
CA LYS A 117 4.81 11.60 -22.73
C LYS A 117 4.98 10.13 -22.34
N ALA A 118 6.19 9.59 -22.53
CA ALA A 118 6.48 8.24 -22.05
C ALA A 118 6.34 8.14 -20.53
N VAL A 119 5.72 7.07 -20.06
CA VAL A 119 5.66 6.76 -18.63
C VAL A 119 7.05 6.30 -18.17
N ILE A 120 7.56 6.95 -17.13
CA ILE A 120 8.79 6.57 -16.43
C ILE A 120 8.43 6.43 -14.96
N ASP A 121 8.26 5.19 -14.52
CA ASP A 121 7.99 4.84 -13.14
C ASP A 121 8.82 3.61 -12.72
N GLU A 122 8.63 3.18 -11.49
CA GLU A 122 9.34 2.05 -10.91
C GLU A 122 9.13 0.76 -11.73
N THR A 123 7.90 0.52 -12.20
CA THR A 123 7.56 -0.69 -12.96
C THR A 123 8.28 -0.68 -14.30
N VAL A 124 8.18 0.42 -15.05
CA VAL A 124 8.82 0.56 -16.36
C VAL A 124 10.33 0.42 -16.26
N LEU A 125 10.98 1.04 -15.27
CA LEU A 125 12.43 0.95 -15.11
C LEU A 125 12.90 -0.45 -14.71
N LYS A 126 12.11 -1.16 -13.87
CA LYS A 126 12.36 -2.58 -13.55
C LYS A 126 12.21 -3.47 -14.78
N ASP A 127 11.21 -3.23 -15.61
CA ASP A 127 10.95 -4.02 -16.81
C ASP A 127 12.03 -3.81 -17.88
N ILE A 128 12.59 -2.59 -18.00
CA ILE A 128 13.76 -2.35 -18.85
C ILE A 128 14.97 -3.17 -18.38
N GLY A 129 15.19 -3.26 -17.06
CA GLY A 129 16.16 -4.16 -16.42
C GLY A 129 17.63 -3.93 -16.76
N THR A 130 17.97 -2.91 -17.54
CA THR A 130 19.36 -2.55 -17.87
C THR A 130 20.01 -1.85 -16.68
N ASP A 131 21.34 -1.92 -16.58
CA ASP A 131 22.13 -1.24 -15.55
C ASP A 131 21.76 0.25 -15.39
N ILE A 132 21.63 0.95 -16.51
CA ILE A 132 21.26 2.38 -16.49
C ILE A 132 19.81 2.60 -15.97
N ALA A 133 18.87 1.73 -16.34
CA ALA A 133 17.49 1.83 -15.88
C ALA A 133 17.41 1.57 -14.37
N LEU A 134 18.20 0.63 -13.86
CA LEU A 134 18.29 0.35 -12.41
C LEU A 134 18.94 1.51 -11.65
N GLN A 135 19.93 2.19 -12.22
CA GLN A 135 20.50 3.41 -11.62
C GLN A 135 19.47 4.54 -11.56
N PHE A 136 18.66 4.74 -12.59
CA PHE A 136 17.55 5.70 -12.55
C PHE A 136 16.50 5.30 -11.51
N LEU A 137 16.18 4.01 -11.41
CA LEU A 137 15.26 3.50 -10.41
C LEU A 137 15.76 3.81 -8.99
N THR A 138 17.03 3.52 -8.70
CA THR A 138 17.67 3.83 -7.42
C THR A 138 17.57 5.32 -7.11
N LEU A 139 17.86 6.18 -8.09
CA LEU A 139 17.81 7.63 -7.89
C LEU A 139 16.39 8.15 -7.61
N LEU A 140 15.37 7.62 -8.32
CA LEU A 140 13.98 7.99 -8.07
C LEU A 140 13.49 7.50 -6.70
N ASP A 141 13.93 6.33 -6.26
CA ASP A 141 13.63 5.80 -4.93
C ASP A 141 14.29 6.66 -3.83
N LEU A 142 15.57 7.04 -3.99
CA LEU A 142 16.26 7.96 -3.09
C LEU A 142 15.57 9.32 -3.02
N THR A 143 15.13 9.86 -4.17
CA THR A 143 14.37 11.10 -4.23
C THR A 143 13.06 11.00 -3.42
N LYS A 144 12.34 9.89 -3.56
CA LYS A 144 11.11 9.62 -2.80
C LYS A 144 11.41 9.53 -1.29
N LYS A 145 12.46 8.80 -0.91
CA LYS A 145 12.90 8.62 0.48
C LYS A 145 13.31 9.94 1.14
N LEU A 146 14.13 10.76 0.48
CA LEU A 146 14.48 12.11 0.92
C LEU A 146 13.24 13.02 1.02
N GLY A 147 12.32 12.90 0.07
CA GLY A 147 11.04 13.61 0.11
C GLY A 147 10.21 13.28 1.35
N MET A 148 10.22 12.03 1.82
CA MET A 148 9.52 11.62 3.04
C MET A 148 10.19 12.17 4.30
N ILE A 149 11.53 12.12 4.38
CA ILE A 149 12.26 12.49 5.60
C ILE A 149 12.36 14.00 5.76
N SER A 150 12.82 14.74 4.73
CA SER A 150 13.23 16.14 4.89
C SER A 150 12.75 17.12 3.81
N GLU A 151 12.60 16.69 2.53
CA GLU A 151 12.43 17.65 1.44
C GLU A 151 10.97 17.96 1.12
N GLY A 152 10.06 16.98 1.22
CA GLY A 152 8.65 17.14 0.89
C GLY A 152 7.93 18.16 1.77
N VAL A 153 6.75 18.60 1.34
CA VAL A 153 5.89 19.51 2.13
C VAL A 153 5.46 18.82 3.43
N ASN A 154 5.16 17.52 3.36
CA ASN A 154 4.76 16.69 4.50
C ASN A 154 5.92 15.81 4.99
N ALA A 155 7.16 16.29 4.88
CA ALA A 155 8.32 15.56 5.37
C ALA A 155 8.30 15.40 6.89
N TRP A 156 8.71 14.25 7.37
CA TRP A 156 8.61 13.88 8.78
C TRP A 156 9.33 14.85 9.71
N GLN A 157 10.55 15.28 9.34
CA GLN A 157 11.32 16.27 10.13
C GLN A 157 10.62 17.65 10.20
N LYS A 158 9.83 18.02 9.17
CA LYS A 158 9.08 19.28 9.17
C LYS A 158 7.80 19.20 10.00
N LEU A 159 7.21 18.02 10.08
CA LEU A 159 5.97 17.77 10.83
C LEU A 159 6.23 17.38 12.27
N CYS A 160 7.47 17.04 12.62
CA CYS A 160 7.85 16.67 13.97
C CYS A 160 7.75 17.89 14.90
N THR A 161 6.97 17.77 15.97
CA THR A 161 6.80 18.79 16.99
C THR A 161 6.99 18.15 18.36
N LYS A 162 7.94 18.67 19.16
CA LYS A 162 8.27 18.10 20.47
C LYS A 162 8.57 16.59 20.39
N SER A 163 9.36 16.20 19.37
CA SER A 163 9.72 14.83 19.08
C SER A 163 8.53 13.90 18.78
N ARG A 164 7.37 14.43 18.35
CA ARG A 164 6.21 13.64 17.95
C ARG A 164 5.69 14.05 16.58
N ILE A 165 5.17 13.08 15.85
CA ILE A 165 4.46 13.27 14.58
C ILE A 165 2.98 12.99 14.82
N HIS A 166 2.14 14.00 14.59
CA HIS A 166 0.68 13.94 14.74
C HIS A 166 0.06 13.72 13.37
N HIS A 167 -0.08 12.45 12.95
CA HIS A 167 -0.67 12.13 11.66
C HIS A 167 -2.19 12.04 11.75
N HIS A 168 -2.85 12.47 10.68
CA HIS A 168 -4.29 12.42 10.58
C HIS A 168 -4.77 11.15 9.85
N CYS A 169 -5.79 10.48 10.39
CA CYS A 169 -6.48 9.37 9.76
C CYS A 169 -7.90 9.77 9.35
N SER A 170 -8.26 9.54 8.09
CA SER A 170 -9.61 9.73 7.57
C SER A 170 -10.22 8.37 7.23
N VAL A 171 -11.46 8.16 7.63
CA VAL A 171 -12.24 6.94 7.32
C VAL A 171 -13.07 7.06 6.04
N ALA A 172 -12.99 8.18 5.35
CA ALA A 172 -13.80 8.50 4.16
C ALA A 172 -13.21 7.93 2.86
N THR A 173 -12.89 6.64 2.83
CA THR A 173 -12.50 5.94 1.59
C THR A 173 -13.65 5.08 1.06
N ALA A 174 -13.60 4.72 -0.23
CA ALA A 174 -14.64 3.90 -0.86
C ALA A 174 -14.87 2.53 -0.20
N THR A 175 -13.81 1.98 0.44
CA THR A 175 -13.84 0.69 1.15
C THR A 175 -13.78 0.85 2.67
N PHE A 176 -13.97 2.06 3.19
CA PHE A 176 -13.92 2.40 4.63
C PHE A 176 -12.56 2.15 5.32
N ARG A 177 -11.50 1.80 4.57
CA ARG A 177 -10.14 1.78 5.10
C ARG A 177 -9.71 3.17 5.52
N CYS A 178 -8.86 3.27 6.55
CA CYS A 178 -8.26 4.54 6.93
C CYS A 178 -7.29 5.02 5.84
N ALA A 179 -7.39 6.30 5.52
CA ALA A 179 -6.42 7.00 4.70
C ALA A 179 -5.61 7.94 5.60
N HIS A 180 -4.29 7.88 5.47
CA HIS A 180 -3.37 8.67 6.28
C HIS A 180 -2.91 9.91 5.54
N ARG A 181 -2.75 11.01 6.25
CA ARG A 181 -2.21 12.26 5.70
C ARG A 181 -1.44 13.03 6.78
N THR A 182 -0.53 13.83 6.35
CA THR A 182 0.23 14.78 7.18
C THR A 182 0.94 14.14 8.38
N PRO A 183 1.83 13.14 8.16
CA PRO A 183 2.19 12.49 6.90
C PRO A 183 1.34 11.26 6.58
N ASN A 184 1.50 10.68 5.37
CA ASN A 184 0.89 9.41 5.04
C ASN A 184 1.73 8.24 5.57
N LEU A 185 1.41 7.75 6.77
CA LEU A 185 2.12 6.64 7.40
C LEU A 185 1.89 5.28 6.70
N GLY A 186 0.80 5.11 5.96
CA GLY A 186 0.56 3.92 5.14
C GLY A 186 1.55 3.78 3.96
N GLN A 187 2.41 4.78 3.71
CA GLN A 187 3.46 4.73 2.68
C GLN A 187 4.88 4.65 3.25
N VAL A 188 5.04 4.48 4.56
CA VAL A 188 6.37 4.25 5.15
C VAL A 188 6.94 2.96 4.56
N PRO A 189 8.17 3.00 4.01
CA PRO A 189 8.78 1.83 3.42
C PRO A 189 8.89 0.67 4.42
N SER A 190 8.83 -0.57 3.91
CA SER A 190 9.12 -1.77 4.70
C SER A 190 10.59 -1.91 5.11
N ASP A 191 11.47 -1.05 4.57
CA ASP A 191 12.87 -0.95 4.96
C ASP A 191 12.96 -0.54 6.43
N GLU A 192 13.55 -1.39 7.26
CA GLU A 192 13.68 -1.21 8.71
C GLU A 192 14.27 0.15 9.10
N ARG A 193 15.20 0.70 8.30
CA ARG A 193 15.81 2.01 8.58
C ARG A 193 14.78 3.13 8.74
N PHE A 194 13.65 3.04 8.01
CA PHE A 194 12.57 4.03 8.08
C PHE A 194 11.63 3.76 9.25
N ARG A 195 11.28 2.50 9.48
CA ARG A 195 10.40 2.12 10.59
C ARG A 195 11.06 2.31 11.95
N ARG A 196 12.39 2.14 12.04
CA ARG A 196 13.17 2.43 13.27
C ARG A 196 13.14 3.89 13.71
N LEU A 197 12.71 4.82 12.83
CA LEU A 197 12.55 6.22 13.19
C LEU A 197 11.31 6.49 14.05
N PHE A 198 10.33 5.60 14.01
CA PHE A 198 9.11 5.65 14.82
C PHE A 198 9.28 4.72 16.03
N THR A 199 9.33 5.31 17.21
CA THR A 199 9.72 4.62 18.44
C THR A 199 8.69 4.82 19.54
N ALA A 200 8.80 4.04 20.62
CA ALA A 200 8.16 4.37 21.87
C ALA A 200 8.79 5.63 22.49
N SER A 201 8.04 6.31 23.33
CA SER A 201 8.56 7.38 24.19
C SER A 201 9.63 6.85 25.15
N PRO A 202 10.50 7.71 25.69
CA PRO A 202 11.44 7.30 26.73
C PRO A 202 10.74 6.55 27.87
N SER A 203 11.30 5.43 28.29
CA SER A 203 10.77 4.52 29.32
C SER A 203 9.51 3.73 28.93
N GLN A 204 9.00 3.86 27.71
CA GLN A 204 7.89 3.08 27.20
C GLN A 204 8.38 1.96 26.27
N ARG A 205 7.48 1.02 25.96
CA ARG A 205 7.70 -0.06 24.99
C ARG A 205 6.69 0.07 23.87
N MET A 206 7.11 -0.28 22.65
CA MET A 206 6.19 -0.47 21.53
C MET A 206 5.50 -1.83 21.65
N VAL A 207 4.22 -1.87 21.35
CA VAL A 207 3.46 -3.10 21.13
C VAL A 207 2.71 -2.95 19.81
N GLY A 208 3.00 -3.82 18.86
CA GLY A 208 2.32 -3.87 17.57
C GLY A 208 1.55 -5.16 17.40
N ALA A 209 0.40 -5.10 16.73
CA ALA A 209 -0.37 -6.28 16.37
C ALA A 209 -0.93 -6.14 14.95
N ASP A 210 -0.99 -7.27 14.22
CA ASP A 210 -1.46 -7.35 12.84
C ASP A 210 -2.49 -8.49 12.72
N LEU A 211 -3.60 -8.24 12.00
CA LEU A 211 -4.60 -9.27 11.72
C LEU A 211 -4.09 -10.26 10.68
N SER A 212 -3.99 -11.52 11.05
CA SER A 212 -3.42 -12.58 10.22
C SER A 212 -4.22 -12.82 8.95
N GLY A 213 -3.72 -12.37 7.79
CA GLY A 213 -4.25 -12.64 6.46
C GLY A 213 -5.73 -12.25 6.27
N ILE A 214 -6.13 -11.09 6.75
CA ILE A 214 -7.55 -10.68 6.85
C ILE A 214 -8.28 -10.74 5.51
N GLU A 215 -7.66 -10.38 4.38
CA GLU A 215 -8.31 -10.46 3.07
C GLU A 215 -8.65 -11.91 2.66
N LEU A 216 -7.74 -12.86 2.92
CA LEU A 216 -8.00 -14.28 2.67
C LEU A 216 -9.07 -14.84 3.62
N ARG A 217 -9.11 -14.36 4.86
CA ARG A 217 -10.16 -14.72 5.83
C ARG A 217 -11.51 -14.17 5.41
N MET A 218 -11.58 -12.96 4.85
CA MET A 218 -12.81 -12.42 4.26
C MET A 218 -13.26 -13.27 3.08
N LEU A 219 -12.34 -13.66 2.18
CA LEU A 219 -12.68 -14.56 1.08
C LEU A 219 -13.23 -15.89 1.61
N ALA A 220 -12.54 -16.51 2.57
CA ALA A 220 -12.95 -17.77 3.19
C ALA A 220 -14.36 -17.66 3.83
N HIS A 221 -14.63 -16.56 4.52
CA HIS A 221 -15.94 -16.30 5.12
C HIS A 221 -17.06 -16.30 4.08
N TYR A 222 -16.87 -15.58 2.97
CA TYR A 222 -17.89 -15.49 1.92
C TYR A 222 -18.01 -16.77 1.09
N LEU A 223 -16.89 -17.46 0.83
CA LEU A 223 -16.87 -18.77 0.14
C LEU A 223 -17.57 -19.87 0.93
N GLY A 224 -17.53 -19.82 2.26
CA GLY A 224 -18.12 -20.85 3.11
C GLY A 224 -19.62 -21.10 2.91
N ARG A 225 -20.30 -20.23 2.13
CA ARG A 225 -21.70 -20.46 1.67
C ARG A 225 -21.79 -21.46 0.53
N TYR A 226 -20.70 -21.64 -0.21
CA TYR A 226 -20.66 -22.38 -1.48
C TYR A 226 -19.80 -23.64 -1.38
N ASP A 227 -18.70 -23.60 -0.58
CA ASP A 227 -17.71 -24.68 -0.43
C ASP A 227 -17.83 -25.48 0.89
N GLY A 228 -18.85 -25.21 1.70
CA GLY A 228 -19.02 -25.85 3.00
C GLY A 228 -17.86 -25.60 3.98
N GLY A 229 -17.12 -24.49 3.80
CA GLY A 229 -15.99 -24.08 4.64
C GLY A 229 -14.67 -24.79 4.31
N ARG A 230 -14.57 -25.41 3.13
CA ARG A 230 -13.34 -26.09 2.70
C ARG A 230 -12.15 -25.13 2.60
N TYR A 231 -12.34 -23.95 1.98
CA TYR A 231 -11.29 -22.95 1.85
C TYR A 231 -10.79 -22.46 3.22
N ALA A 232 -11.71 -22.26 4.16
CA ALA A 232 -11.37 -21.86 5.53
C ALA A 232 -10.49 -22.92 6.22
N ARG A 233 -10.84 -24.21 6.11
CA ARG A 233 -10.03 -25.30 6.68
C ARG A 233 -8.63 -25.32 6.12
N VAL A 234 -8.48 -25.23 4.79
CA VAL A 234 -7.15 -25.22 4.15
C VAL A 234 -6.35 -23.99 4.52
N LEU A 235 -7.01 -22.84 4.69
CA LEU A 235 -6.34 -21.59 5.12
C LEU A 235 -5.79 -21.71 6.54
N LEU A 236 -6.49 -22.39 7.45
CA LEU A 236 -6.12 -22.51 8.87
C LEU A 236 -5.14 -23.68 9.14
N GLU A 237 -5.32 -24.81 8.45
CA GLU A 237 -4.65 -26.07 8.77
C GLU A 237 -3.60 -26.47 7.75
N GLY A 238 -3.54 -25.79 6.58
CA GLY A 238 -2.70 -26.13 5.45
C GLY A 238 -1.97 -24.94 4.84
N ASP A 239 -1.62 -25.09 3.56
CA ASP A 239 -1.03 -24.03 2.74
C ASP A 239 -1.91 -23.77 1.51
N ILE A 240 -2.81 -22.82 1.64
CA ILE A 240 -3.76 -22.45 0.57
C ILE A 240 -3.05 -21.97 -0.70
N HIS A 241 -1.86 -21.36 -0.56
CA HIS A 241 -1.09 -20.93 -1.71
C HIS A 241 -0.47 -22.13 -2.44
N GLN A 242 0.03 -23.14 -1.72
CA GLN A 242 0.55 -24.34 -2.34
C GLN A 242 -0.56 -25.16 -3.02
N GLU A 243 -1.70 -25.35 -2.34
CA GLU A 243 -2.83 -26.06 -2.94
C GLU A 243 -3.33 -25.39 -4.23
N ASN A 244 -3.45 -24.07 -4.23
CA ASN A 244 -3.85 -23.34 -5.43
C ASN A 244 -2.76 -23.36 -6.52
N ALA A 245 -1.47 -23.34 -6.14
CA ALA A 245 -0.36 -23.46 -7.08
C ALA A 245 -0.39 -24.78 -7.84
N ASP A 246 -0.61 -25.88 -7.14
CA ASP A 246 -0.70 -27.23 -7.71
C ASP A 246 -1.86 -27.36 -8.70
N LYS A 247 -3.02 -26.74 -8.38
CA LYS A 247 -4.20 -26.77 -9.25
C LYS A 247 -4.05 -25.92 -10.52
N ILE A 248 -3.32 -24.81 -10.44
CA ILE A 248 -3.16 -23.85 -11.55
C ILE A 248 -1.93 -24.15 -12.39
N GLY A 249 -0.98 -24.93 -11.86
CA GLY A 249 0.27 -25.27 -12.53
C GLY A 249 1.28 -24.13 -12.53
N VAL A 250 1.38 -23.37 -11.44
CA VAL A 250 2.34 -22.28 -11.22
C VAL A 250 3.07 -22.49 -9.90
N THR A 251 4.11 -21.68 -9.63
CA THR A 251 4.83 -21.76 -8.36
C THR A 251 4.00 -21.14 -7.22
N ARG A 252 4.26 -21.57 -5.98
CA ARG A 252 3.65 -21.00 -4.76
C ARG A 252 3.83 -19.48 -4.67
N SER A 253 5.01 -18.98 -5.03
CA SER A 253 5.29 -17.53 -5.05
C SER A 253 4.45 -16.79 -6.09
N GLN A 254 4.30 -17.37 -7.29
CA GLN A 254 3.46 -16.80 -8.34
C GLN A 254 2.00 -16.77 -7.92
N VAL A 255 1.48 -17.88 -7.37
CA VAL A 255 0.07 -17.92 -6.94
C VAL A 255 -0.21 -16.96 -5.79
N LYS A 256 0.71 -16.76 -4.85
CA LYS A 256 0.58 -15.73 -3.82
C LYS A 256 0.38 -14.36 -4.46
N THR A 257 1.23 -13.98 -5.41
CA THR A 257 1.12 -12.72 -6.14
C THR A 257 -0.20 -12.61 -6.94
N ILE A 258 -0.58 -13.70 -7.63
CA ILE A 258 -1.83 -13.79 -8.40
C ILE A 258 -3.04 -13.64 -7.49
N SER A 259 -3.07 -14.33 -6.35
CA SER A 259 -4.16 -14.26 -5.38
C SER A 259 -4.40 -12.82 -4.89
N TYR A 260 -3.36 -12.16 -4.42
CA TYR A 260 -3.50 -10.76 -3.99
C TYR A 260 -3.86 -9.83 -5.15
N ALA A 261 -3.24 -9.98 -6.32
CA ALA A 261 -3.61 -9.19 -7.50
C ALA A 261 -5.09 -9.38 -7.87
N PHE A 262 -5.58 -10.62 -7.82
CA PHE A 262 -6.98 -10.96 -8.07
C PHE A 262 -7.92 -10.32 -7.02
N LEU A 263 -7.62 -10.48 -5.74
CA LEU A 263 -8.40 -9.92 -4.64
C LEU A 263 -8.46 -8.38 -4.69
N TYR A 264 -7.37 -7.75 -5.13
CA TYR A 264 -7.33 -6.29 -5.35
C TYR A 264 -7.94 -5.83 -6.68
N GLY A 265 -8.59 -6.74 -7.43
CA GLY A 265 -9.30 -6.40 -8.66
C GLY A 265 -8.39 -6.05 -9.83
N ALA A 266 -7.19 -6.64 -9.89
CA ALA A 266 -6.27 -6.43 -11.01
C ALA A 266 -6.91 -6.85 -12.34
N GLY A 267 -6.72 -6.04 -13.39
CA GLY A 267 -7.10 -6.39 -14.75
C GLY A 267 -6.20 -7.50 -15.32
N ASP A 268 -6.63 -8.11 -16.43
CA ASP A 268 -5.95 -9.27 -17.01
C ASP A 268 -4.50 -8.99 -17.39
N ALA A 269 -4.17 -7.81 -17.92
CA ALA A 269 -2.78 -7.46 -18.21
C ALA A 269 -1.89 -7.53 -16.94
N LYS A 270 -2.37 -7.02 -15.81
CA LYS A 270 -1.61 -7.06 -14.54
C LYS A 270 -1.46 -8.49 -14.01
N LEU A 271 -2.47 -9.33 -14.15
CA LEU A 271 -2.37 -10.75 -13.80
C LEU A 271 -1.35 -11.47 -14.70
N GLY A 272 -1.34 -11.19 -16.00
CA GLY A 272 -0.36 -11.73 -16.93
C GLY A 272 1.07 -11.31 -16.59
N TYR A 273 1.30 -10.05 -16.26
CA TYR A 273 2.61 -9.57 -15.79
C TYR A 273 3.02 -10.14 -14.42
N SER A 274 2.07 -10.53 -13.59
CA SER A 274 2.38 -11.24 -12.34
C SER A 274 2.93 -12.66 -12.59
N TYR A 275 2.63 -13.24 -13.76
CA TYR A 275 3.16 -14.52 -14.20
C TYR A 275 4.53 -14.36 -14.88
N ASP A 276 4.61 -13.48 -15.88
CA ASP A 276 5.82 -13.17 -16.62
C ASP A 276 5.84 -11.68 -17.03
N LYS A 277 6.82 -10.96 -16.51
CA LYS A 277 6.99 -9.52 -16.74
C LYS A 277 7.47 -9.17 -18.15
N GLN A 278 7.99 -10.14 -18.91
CA GLN A 278 8.55 -9.92 -20.24
C GLN A 278 7.49 -10.04 -21.37
N LEU A 279 6.24 -10.37 -21.04
CA LEU A 279 5.17 -10.48 -22.00
C LEU A 279 4.86 -9.12 -22.64
N SER A 280 4.54 -9.12 -23.94
CA SER A 280 3.91 -7.96 -24.56
C SER A 280 2.51 -7.71 -23.92
N GLU A 281 1.99 -6.48 -23.98
CA GLU A 281 0.69 -6.14 -23.39
C GLU A 281 -0.44 -7.08 -23.89
N SER A 282 -0.46 -7.40 -25.20
CA SER A 282 -1.43 -8.31 -25.77
C SER A 282 -1.32 -9.73 -25.20
N ASN A 283 -0.08 -10.24 -25.10
CA ASN A 283 0.18 -11.56 -24.53
C ASN A 283 -0.08 -11.57 -23.02
N ALA A 284 0.26 -10.51 -22.31
CA ALA A 284 -0.06 -10.35 -20.89
C ALA A 284 -1.58 -10.36 -20.64
N LYS A 285 -2.38 -9.66 -21.45
CA LYS A 285 -3.85 -9.71 -21.36
C LYS A 285 -4.38 -11.12 -21.62
N LYS A 286 -3.88 -11.82 -22.66
CA LYS A 286 -4.29 -13.19 -22.97
C LYS A 286 -3.92 -14.13 -21.81
N LYS A 287 -2.67 -14.10 -21.39
CA LYS A 287 -2.18 -14.94 -20.27
C LYS A 287 -2.90 -14.65 -18.95
N GLY A 288 -3.15 -13.39 -18.66
CA GLY A 288 -3.89 -12.97 -17.47
C GLY A 288 -5.34 -13.45 -17.45
N LYS A 289 -6.01 -13.49 -18.61
CA LYS A 289 -7.34 -14.08 -18.74
C LYS A 289 -7.31 -15.59 -18.46
N GLU A 290 -6.36 -16.32 -19.04
CA GLU A 290 -6.15 -17.75 -18.76
C GLU A 290 -5.92 -18.02 -17.28
N ILE A 291 -5.06 -17.21 -16.62
CA ILE A 291 -4.77 -17.32 -15.20
C ILE A 291 -6.02 -17.01 -14.35
N ARG A 292 -6.78 -15.99 -14.70
CA ARG A 292 -8.02 -15.65 -14.01
C ARG A 292 -9.02 -16.81 -14.07
N GLU A 293 -9.24 -17.38 -15.25
CA GLU A 293 -10.13 -18.53 -15.45
C GLU A 293 -9.66 -19.75 -14.66
N ALA A 294 -8.36 -20.06 -14.73
CA ALA A 294 -7.76 -21.15 -13.96
C ALA A 294 -7.90 -20.93 -12.45
N TYR A 295 -7.65 -19.71 -11.96
CA TYR A 295 -7.78 -19.36 -10.53
C TYR A 295 -9.23 -19.48 -10.04
N VAL A 296 -10.20 -18.98 -10.81
CA VAL A 296 -11.62 -19.10 -10.48
C VAL A 296 -12.08 -20.55 -10.45
N ASN A 297 -11.62 -21.37 -11.41
CA ASN A 297 -11.99 -22.79 -11.48
C ASN A 297 -11.27 -23.65 -10.42
N ALA A 298 -10.10 -23.25 -9.95
CA ALA A 298 -9.34 -23.96 -8.93
C ALA A 298 -9.95 -23.86 -7.52
N ILE A 299 -10.70 -22.77 -7.25
CA ILE A 299 -11.28 -22.47 -5.95
C ILE A 299 -12.78 -22.77 -5.99
N GLU A 300 -13.18 -23.83 -5.28
CA GLU A 300 -14.58 -24.23 -5.18
C GLU A 300 -15.46 -23.09 -4.64
N GLY A 301 -16.58 -22.83 -5.31
CA GLY A 301 -17.54 -21.78 -4.95
C GLY A 301 -17.14 -20.35 -5.34
N LEU A 302 -15.92 -20.14 -5.89
CA LEU A 302 -15.48 -18.78 -6.24
C LEU A 302 -16.27 -18.20 -7.42
N LYS A 303 -16.63 -19.03 -8.38
CA LYS A 303 -17.45 -18.62 -9.53
C LYS A 303 -18.84 -18.15 -9.05
N GLU A 304 -19.49 -18.95 -8.23
CA GLU A 304 -20.80 -18.66 -7.66
C GLU A 304 -20.76 -17.40 -6.77
N LEU A 305 -19.69 -17.23 -5.99
CA LEU A 305 -19.46 -16.00 -5.21
C LEU A 305 -19.34 -14.78 -6.11
N LEU A 306 -18.54 -14.85 -7.19
CA LEU A 306 -18.39 -13.76 -8.13
C LEU A 306 -19.71 -13.38 -8.80
N GLU A 307 -20.47 -14.37 -9.28
CA GLU A 307 -21.79 -14.15 -9.90
C GLU A 307 -22.78 -13.51 -8.90
N GLY A 308 -22.81 -14.01 -7.66
CA GLY A 308 -23.68 -13.48 -6.61
C GLY A 308 -23.34 -12.04 -6.23
N VAL A 309 -22.05 -11.73 -6.07
CA VAL A 309 -21.59 -10.37 -5.73
C VAL A 309 -21.80 -9.42 -6.90
N HIS A 310 -21.55 -9.85 -8.13
CA HIS A 310 -21.80 -9.07 -9.33
C HIS A 310 -23.29 -8.70 -9.44
N LYS A 311 -24.20 -9.67 -9.34
CA LYS A 311 -25.65 -9.45 -9.34
C LYS A 311 -26.07 -8.51 -8.20
N ALA A 312 -25.52 -8.69 -7.01
CA ALA A 312 -25.80 -7.78 -5.89
C ALA A 312 -25.35 -6.34 -6.17
N SER A 313 -24.26 -6.15 -6.92
CA SER A 313 -23.70 -4.84 -7.24
C SER A 313 -24.49 -4.06 -8.33
N GLU A 314 -25.40 -4.70 -9.06
CA GLU A 314 -26.26 -4.04 -10.06
C GLU A 314 -27.09 -2.90 -9.46
N ARG A 315 -27.41 -2.96 -8.18
CA ARG A 315 -28.09 -1.89 -7.43
C ARG A 315 -27.16 -0.72 -7.03
N GLY A 316 -25.88 -0.72 -7.48
CA GLY A 316 -24.88 0.31 -7.19
C GLY A 316 -24.11 0.11 -5.88
N TYR A 317 -24.37 -0.96 -5.09
CA TYR A 317 -23.68 -1.25 -3.84
C TYR A 317 -23.71 -2.73 -3.48
N VAL A 318 -22.79 -3.16 -2.63
CA VAL A 318 -22.82 -4.42 -1.91
C VAL A 318 -22.97 -4.15 -0.40
N LEU A 319 -23.39 -5.15 0.37
CA LEU A 319 -23.54 -5.03 1.83
C LEU A 319 -22.29 -5.60 2.51
N GLY A 320 -21.65 -4.80 3.37
CA GLY A 320 -20.58 -5.25 4.26
C GLY A 320 -21.10 -6.16 5.39
N LEU A 321 -20.19 -6.62 6.25
CA LEU A 321 -20.52 -7.52 7.38
C LEU A 321 -21.56 -6.92 8.33
N ASP A 322 -21.48 -5.64 8.61
CA ASP A 322 -22.39 -4.87 9.47
C ASP A 322 -23.60 -4.29 8.71
N ARG A 323 -23.83 -4.79 7.48
CA ARG A 323 -24.93 -4.41 6.59
C ARG A 323 -24.87 -2.96 6.07
N ARG A 324 -23.77 -2.23 6.29
CA ARG A 324 -23.57 -0.93 5.62
C ARG A 324 -23.46 -1.11 4.11
N LYS A 325 -23.86 -0.09 3.37
CA LYS A 325 -23.74 -0.07 1.92
C LYS A 325 -22.32 0.34 1.51
N ILE A 326 -21.64 -0.54 0.78
CA ILE A 326 -20.35 -0.29 0.15
C ILE A 326 -20.65 0.05 -1.31
N LEU A 327 -20.45 1.30 -1.71
CA LEU A 327 -20.75 1.76 -3.07
C LEU A 327 -19.79 1.12 -4.06
N VAL A 328 -20.32 0.67 -5.21
CA VAL A 328 -19.54 0.02 -6.28
C VAL A 328 -19.67 0.83 -7.55
N ASP A 329 -18.59 1.48 -7.96
CA ASP A 329 -18.53 2.28 -9.20
C ASP A 329 -18.31 1.43 -10.45
N LYS A 330 -17.72 0.24 -10.31
CA LYS A 330 -17.37 -0.69 -11.40
C LYS A 330 -17.67 -2.13 -10.99
N ALA A 331 -18.61 -2.76 -11.72
CA ALA A 331 -19.11 -4.10 -11.42
C ALA A 331 -17.98 -5.17 -11.31
N HIS A 332 -16.93 -5.10 -12.13
CA HIS A 332 -15.80 -6.03 -12.08
C HIS A 332 -14.93 -5.91 -10.81
N LYS A 333 -15.11 -4.83 -10.02
CA LYS A 333 -14.44 -4.62 -8.73
C LYS A 333 -15.32 -4.98 -7.53
N SER A 334 -16.54 -5.44 -7.75
CA SER A 334 -17.52 -5.65 -6.68
C SER A 334 -17.01 -6.60 -5.59
N LEU A 335 -16.34 -7.71 -5.95
CA LEU A 335 -15.73 -8.60 -4.98
C LEU A 335 -14.62 -7.89 -4.18
N ASN A 336 -13.75 -7.13 -4.83
CA ASN A 336 -12.70 -6.36 -4.17
C ASN A 336 -13.28 -5.37 -3.15
N TYR A 337 -14.32 -4.62 -3.52
CA TYR A 337 -15.01 -3.70 -2.61
C TYR A 337 -15.62 -4.43 -1.42
N LEU A 338 -16.24 -5.59 -1.65
CA LEU A 338 -16.81 -6.42 -0.58
C LEU A 338 -15.74 -6.90 0.40
N LEU A 339 -14.65 -7.49 -0.10
CA LEU A 339 -13.60 -8.06 0.74
C LEU A 339 -12.83 -6.99 1.51
N GLN A 340 -12.39 -5.92 0.83
CA GLN A 340 -11.68 -4.83 1.49
C GLN A 340 -12.55 -4.06 2.48
N GLY A 341 -13.80 -3.79 2.11
CA GLY A 341 -14.73 -3.09 3.00
C GLY A 341 -15.06 -3.92 4.24
N SER A 342 -15.25 -5.23 4.08
CA SER A 342 -15.49 -6.13 5.22
C SER A 342 -14.24 -6.27 6.09
N ALA A 343 -13.04 -6.34 5.50
CA ALA A 343 -11.79 -6.34 6.26
C ALA A 343 -11.62 -5.05 7.08
N ALA A 344 -11.94 -3.89 6.49
CA ALA A 344 -11.90 -2.61 7.20
C ALA A 344 -12.90 -2.54 8.36
N ILE A 345 -14.11 -3.12 8.20
CA ILE A 345 -15.12 -3.21 9.26
C ILE A 345 -14.57 -4.06 10.42
N VAL A 346 -13.99 -5.22 10.12
CA VAL A 346 -13.38 -6.12 11.12
C VAL A 346 -12.24 -5.41 11.85
N ALA A 347 -11.30 -4.79 11.12
CA ALA A 347 -10.16 -4.10 11.73
C ALA A 347 -10.59 -2.95 12.65
N LYS A 348 -11.61 -2.18 12.26
CA LYS A 348 -12.19 -1.11 13.09
C LYS A 348 -12.86 -1.64 14.34
N LYS A 349 -13.63 -2.73 14.22
CA LYS A 349 -14.29 -3.35 15.38
C LYS A 349 -13.26 -3.93 16.34
N TRP A 350 -12.23 -4.57 15.81
CA TRP A 350 -11.08 -5.03 16.59
C TRP A 350 -10.44 -3.91 17.41
N MET A 351 -10.14 -2.78 16.78
CA MET A 351 -9.61 -1.60 17.46
C MET A 351 -10.53 -1.11 18.57
N VAL A 352 -11.85 -1.10 18.36
CA VAL A 352 -12.83 -0.65 19.36
C VAL A 352 -12.90 -1.62 20.55
N ILE A 353 -12.97 -2.93 20.30
CA ILE A 353 -13.00 -3.95 21.36
C ILE A 353 -11.72 -3.89 22.18
N ALA A 354 -10.55 -3.80 21.51
CA ALA A 354 -9.26 -3.67 22.20
C ALA A 354 -9.21 -2.41 23.07
N ASN A 355 -9.68 -1.27 22.57
CA ASN A 355 -9.73 -0.03 23.33
C ASN A 355 -10.67 -0.11 24.55
N ASP A 356 -11.78 -0.85 24.45
CA ASP A 356 -12.69 -1.04 25.55
C ASP A 356 -12.05 -1.90 26.64
N HIS A 357 -11.40 -3.02 26.31
CA HIS A 357 -10.63 -3.84 27.27
C HIS A 357 -9.47 -3.09 27.92
N ILE A 358 -8.72 -2.29 27.14
CA ILE A 358 -7.65 -1.43 27.68
C ILE A 358 -8.19 -0.51 28.77
N LYS A 359 -9.36 0.10 28.56
CA LYS A 359 -9.99 0.97 29.52
C LYS A 359 -10.54 0.23 30.73
N GLU A 360 -11.15 -0.94 30.52
CA GLU A 360 -11.69 -1.78 31.60
C GLU A 360 -10.59 -2.29 32.55
N MET A 361 -9.40 -2.58 32.01
CA MET A 361 -8.23 -3.00 32.77
C MET A 361 -7.35 -1.85 33.28
N ASP A 362 -7.71 -0.59 32.96
CA ASP A 362 -6.97 0.62 33.32
C ASP A 362 -5.49 0.56 32.90
N LEU A 363 -5.21 0.05 31.71
CA LEU A 363 -3.84 -0.07 31.20
C LEU A 363 -3.30 1.28 30.73
N HIS A 364 -2.11 1.63 31.19
CA HIS A 364 -1.39 2.84 30.79
C HIS A 364 -0.69 2.63 29.45
N CYS A 365 -1.43 2.77 28.38
CA CYS A 365 -0.94 2.69 27.02
C CYS A 365 -1.65 3.69 26.10
N ASN A 366 -1.04 4.00 24.97
CA ASN A 366 -1.58 4.92 23.98
C ASN A 366 -1.46 4.33 22.58
N GLN A 367 -2.54 4.38 21.82
CA GLN A 367 -2.51 4.01 20.40
C GLN A 367 -1.71 5.05 19.61
N LEU A 368 -0.75 4.57 18.82
CA LEU A 368 0.15 5.39 18.01
C LEU A 368 -0.28 5.41 16.54
N ALA A 369 -0.76 4.28 16.03
CA ALA A 369 -1.23 4.17 14.67
C ALA A 369 -2.25 3.04 14.48
N PHE A 370 -3.12 3.23 13.48
CA PHE A 370 -3.97 2.21 12.89
C PHE A 370 -3.75 2.20 11.38
N VAL A 371 -2.92 1.28 10.89
CA VAL A 371 -2.50 1.19 9.49
C VAL A 371 -3.10 -0.06 8.86
N HIS A 372 -4.18 0.10 8.12
CA HIS A 372 -4.94 -0.97 7.46
C HIS A 372 -5.53 -1.98 8.45
N ASP A 373 -4.82 -3.02 8.77
CA ASP A 373 -5.11 -4.15 9.65
C ASP A 373 -4.09 -4.29 10.78
N GLU A 374 -3.27 -3.26 10.98
CA GLU A 374 -2.20 -3.18 11.98
C GLU A 374 -2.52 -2.10 13.03
N LEU A 375 -2.34 -2.43 14.30
CA LEU A 375 -2.40 -1.52 15.45
C LEU A 375 -1.02 -1.37 16.05
N GLN A 376 -0.61 -0.13 16.35
CA GLN A 376 0.62 0.17 17.06
C GLN A 376 0.31 0.99 18.32
N TYR A 377 0.92 0.57 19.42
CA TYR A 377 0.78 1.20 20.73
C TYR A 377 2.13 1.50 21.36
N GLU A 378 2.19 2.49 22.27
CA GLU A 378 3.20 2.56 23.30
C GLU A 378 2.58 2.25 24.65
N SER A 379 3.31 1.57 25.53
CA SER A 379 2.83 1.09 26.81
C SER A 379 3.93 1.16 27.86
N GLU A 380 3.54 1.31 29.12
CA GLU A 380 4.43 1.04 30.24
C GLU A 380 4.91 -0.42 30.19
N PRO A 381 6.20 -0.69 30.55
CA PRO A 381 6.76 -2.02 30.41
C PRO A 381 5.99 -3.12 31.14
N GLU A 382 5.38 -2.80 32.28
CA GLU A 382 4.59 -3.73 33.08
C GLU A 382 3.27 -4.15 32.42
N HIS A 383 2.75 -3.36 31.49
CA HIS A 383 1.47 -3.63 30.81
C HIS A 383 1.64 -4.27 29.43
N VAL A 384 2.87 -4.54 29.00
CA VAL A 384 3.15 -5.03 27.63
C VAL A 384 2.48 -6.38 27.35
N ASP A 385 2.60 -7.34 28.27
CA ASP A 385 2.06 -8.69 28.06
C ASP A 385 0.53 -8.70 28.13
N ASP A 386 -0.06 -7.89 29.01
CA ASP A 386 -1.51 -7.72 29.09
C ASP A 386 -2.03 -7.09 27.78
N LEU A 387 -1.39 -6.04 27.29
CA LEU A 387 -1.78 -5.39 26.03
C LEU A 387 -1.66 -6.35 24.84
N LYS A 388 -0.59 -7.14 24.74
CA LYS A 388 -0.48 -8.18 23.69
C LYS A 388 -1.63 -9.18 23.76
N SER A 389 -1.96 -9.62 24.95
CA SER A 389 -3.05 -10.58 25.20
C SER A 389 -4.40 -9.98 24.80
N ILE A 390 -4.66 -8.72 25.16
CA ILE A 390 -5.87 -7.99 24.77
C ILE A 390 -5.98 -7.89 23.24
N LEU A 391 -4.92 -7.50 22.57
CA LEU A 391 -4.93 -7.34 21.10
C LEU A 391 -5.26 -8.66 20.39
N VAL A 392 -4.71 -9.78 20.87
CA VAL A 392 -5.00 -11.11 20.31
C VAL A 392 -6.43 -11.54 20.63
N LEU A 393 -6.87 -11.41 21.89
CA LEU A 393 -8.24 -11.81 22.32
C LEU A 393 -9.31 -11.00 21.59
N SER A 394 -9.12 -9.69 21.49
CA SER A 394 -10.08 -8.80 20.82
C SER A 394 -10.26 -9.14 19.32
N ALA A 395 -9.26 -9.72 18.67
CA ALA A 395 -9.39 -10.20 17.29
C ALA A 395 -10.35 -11.40 17.22
N LEU A 396 -10.23 -12.36 18.14
CA LEU A 396 -11.13 -13.49 18.23
C LEU A 396 -12.57 -13.03 18.51
N GLU A 397 -12.77 -12.17 19.52
CA GLU A 397 -14.07 -11.61 19.87
C GLU A 397 -14.70 -10.83 18.69
N THR A 398 -13.91 -10.16 17.88
CA THR A 398 -14.37 -9.50 16.66
C THR A 398 -14.91 -10.51 15.64
N GLY A 399 -14.25 -11.64 15.50
CA GLY A 399 -14.72 -12.74 14.66
C GLY A 399 -16.06 -13.31 15.14
N GLU A 400 -16.20 -13.50 16.43
CA GLU A 400 -17.45 -13.96 17.07
C GLU A 400 -18.57 -12.94 16.90
N HIS A 401 -18.29 -11.66 17.15
CA HIS A 401 -19.26 -10.57 17.00
C HIS A 401 -19.91 -10.54 15.61
N TYR A 402 -19.12 -10.75 14.55
CA TYR A 402 -19.63 -10.79 13.17
C TYR A 402 -20.04 -12.19 12.70
N ASN A 403 -20.07 -13.19 13.59
CA ASN A 403 -20.36 -14.58 13.24
C ASN A 403 -19.53 -15.06 12.05
N MET A 404 -18.22 -14.78 12.10
CA MET A 404 -17.30 -15.21 11.07
C MET A 404 -17.24 -16.73 11.00
N ARG A 405 -17.12 -17.30 9.78
CA ARG A 405 -17.05 -18.76 9.57
C ARG A 405 -15.69 -19.37 9.89
N LEU A 406 -14.76 -18.55 10.31
CA LEU A 406 -13.41 -18.92 10.78
C LEU A 406 -12.93 -17.86 11.77
N PRO A 407 -12.01 -18.20 12.70
CA PRO A 407 -11.51 -17.24 13.66
C PRO A 407 -10.80 -16.08 12.96
N VAL A 408 -10.92 -14.89 13.53
CA VAL A 408 -10.08 -13.74 13.22
C VAL A 408 -8.94 -13.75 14.22
N GLU A 409 -7.72 -13.88 13.76
CA GLU A 409 -6.53 -13.97 14.59
C GLU A 409 -5.63 -12.77 14.39
N ALA A 410 -4.89 -12.43 15.43
CA ALA A 410 -3.85 -11.40 15.39
C ALA A 410 -2.54 -11.94 15.96
N GLU A 411 -1.42 -11.47 15.44
CA GLU A 411 -0.09 -11.67 16.02
C GLU A 411 0.35 -10.38 16.68
N ALA A 412 0.81 -10.46 17.93
CA ALA A 412 1.29 -9.30 18.68
C ALA A 412 2.78 -9.46 19.05
N LYS A 413 3.56 -8.39 18.81
CA LYS A 413 4.98 -8.31 19.11
C LYS A 413 5.25 -7.06 19.93
N ASP A 414 6.38 -7.04 20.65
CA ASP A 414 6.85 -5.86 21.36
C ASP A 414 8.30 -5.53 21.02
N GLY A 415 8.67 -4.29 21.25
CA GLY A 415 10.02 -3.81 20.96
C GLY A 415 10.22 -2.37 21.39
N LEU A 416 11.15 -1.68 20.75
CA LEU A 416 11.40 -0.25 20.98
C LEU A 416 10.97 0.61 19.80
N THR A 417 10.86 0.01 18.63
CA THR A 417 10.59 0.72 17.36
C THR A 417 9.52 0.00 16.56
N TRP A 418 8.95 0.67 15.59
CA TRP A 418 8.01 0.04 14.64
C TRP A 418 8.63 -1.11 13.85
N ALA A 419 9.95 -1.08 13.60
CA ALA A 419 10.62 -2.19 12.92
C ALA A 419 10.63 -3.49 13.75
N ASP A 420 10.59 -3.38 15.08
CA ASP A 420 10.59 -4.53 15.97
C ASP A 420 9.21 -5.18 16.10
N THR A 421 8.16 -4.41 15.86
CA THR A 421 6.75 -4.79 16.11
C THR A 421 5.96 -5.12 14.83
N HIS A 422 6.60 -5.10 13.66
CA HIS A 422 5.95 -5.38 12.36
C HIS A 422 6.40 -6.68 11.72
#